data_ff99cfc71d8d0c167dbff61f8b7a1517
#
_entry.id   ff99cfc71d8d0c167dbff61f8b7a1517
#
_cell.length_a   1.000
_cell.length_b   1.000
_cell.length_c   1.000
_cell.angle_alpha   90.00
_cell.angle_beta   90.00
_cell.angle_gamma   90.00
#
_symmetry.space_group_name_H-M   'P 1'
#
loop_
_entity.id
_entity.type
_entity.pdbx_description
1 polymer ?
#
loop_
_entity_poly.entity_id
_entity_poly.type
_entity_poly.pdbx_seq_one_letter_code
_entity_poly.pdbx_strand_id
1 'polypeptide(L)'
;METLTKKTNTSPKKTYRKLGFTYLETAEIVVHLKELIANYIVHYHKLRNFHWNVDGADFFELHQEFENEYNVVKENIDVLAERIRVFGIKPSMTMKEILDVSEIKEVNTDKMAPIAMVTQLLKDYDILHNKMLNVINAALDNGDNVTEQIITDFMRVLEKRNWMFTSWSK
;
A
#
# COMPACT_ATOMS: atom_id res chain seq x y z
N MET A 1 42.78 32.90 -20.56
CA MET A 1 42.74 31.43 -20.39
C MET A 1 42.12 31.12 -19.06
N GLU A 2 40.80 30.94 -19.04
CA GLU A 2 40.07 30.57 -17.82
C GLU A 2 40.07 29.04 -17.71
N THR A 3 40.60 28.53 -16.63
CA THR A 3 40.65 27.11 -16.31
C THR A 3 39.28 26.70 -15.75
N LEU A 4 38.50 25.98 -16.55
CA LEU A 4 37.26 25.30 -16.15
C LEU A 4 37.59 24.19 -15.13
N THR A 5 37.36 24.47 -13.86
CA THR A 5 37.39 23.45 -12.80
C THR A 5 36.16 22.53 -12.96
N LYS A 6 36.39 21.31 -13.44
CA LYS A 6 35.39 20.21 -13.41
C LYS A 6 34.98 19.95 -11.95
N LYS A 7 33.78 20.32 -11.57
CA LYS A 7 33.15 19.80 -10.37
C LYS A 7 32.91 18.29 -10.56
N THR A 8 33.73 17.49 -9.91
CA THR A 8 33.51 16.04 -9.79
C THR A 8 32.29 15.83 -8.86
N ASN A 9 31.15 15.47 -9.46
CA ASN A 9 29.95 15.09 -8.72
C ASN A 9 30.17 13.67 -8.15
N THR A 10 30.86 13.59 -7.01
CA THR A 10 31.04 12.34 -6.28
C THR A 10 29.78 12.12 -5.45
N SER A 11 28.85 11.27 -5.95
CA SER A 11 27.78 10.73 -5.14
C SER A 11 28.37 10.16 -3.83
N PRO A 12 27.78 10.45 -2.66
CA PRO A 12 28.31 9.96 -1.38
C PRO A 12 28.36 8.43 -1.39
N LYS A 13 29.50 7.88 -1.00
CA LYS A 13 29.74 6.45 -0.97
C LYS A 13 28.75 5.79 0.00
N LYS A 14 27.83 4.97 -0.50
CA LYS A 14 26.82 4.26 0.32
C LYS A 14 27.52 3.44 1.42
N THR A 15 27.10 3.59 2.68
CA THR A 15 27.68 2.84 3.79
C THR A 15 26.97 1.49 3.96
N TYR A 16 27.71 0.38 3.97
CA TYR A 16 27.19 -1.00 3.96
C TYR A 16 26.37 -1.41 5.21
N ARG A 17 26.22 -0.57 6.23
CA ARG A 17 25.55 -0.93 7.49
C ARG A 17 24.03 -1.01 7.42
N LYS A 18 23.39 -0.51 6.36
CA LYS A 18 21.94 -0.59 6.09
C LYS A 18 21.71 -0.86 4.61
N LEU A 19 22.37 -1.86 4.07
CA LEU A 19 22.32 -2.22 2.65
C LEU A 19 22.58 -1.03 1.71
N GLY A 20 23.38 -0.07 2.18
CA GLY A 20 23.78 1.11 1.41
C GLY A 20 22.89 2.34 1.52
N PHE A 21 21.84 2.34 2.35
CA PHE A 21 21.00 3.50 2.58
C PHE A 21 21.41 4.29 3.82
N THR A 22 21.33 5.61 3.75
CA THR A 22 21.41 6.50 4.91
C THR A 22 20.02 6.64 5.57
N TYR A 23 20.00 7.14 6.81
CA TYR A 23 18.72 7.42 7.50
C TYR A 23 17.85 8.45 6.74
N LEU A 24 18.45 9.45 6.12
CA LEU A 24 17.75 10.49 5.36
C LEU A 24 17.11 9.93 4.10
N GLU A 25 17.84 9.09 3.35
CA GLU A 25 17.31 8.45 2.13
C GLU A 25 16.14 7.53 2.41
N THR A 26 16.10 6.89 3.58
CA THR A 26 14.99 5.97 3.95
C THR A 26 13.82 6.66 4.66
N ALA A 27 14.00 7.87 5.20
CA ALA A 27 12.98 8.53 6.02
C ALA A 27 11.68 8.76 5.25
N GLU A 28 11.76 9.28 4.03
CA GLU A 28 10.61 9.55 3.18
C GLU A 28 9.92 8.24 2.74
N ILE A 29 10.71 7.25 2.29
CA ILE A 29 10.18 5.92 1.94
C ILE A 29 9.40 5.32 3.11
N VAL A 30 9.94 5.40 4.33
CA VAL A 30 9.29 4.84 5.54
C VAL A 30 8.01 5.58 5.90
N VAL A 31 7.95 6.90 5.71
CA VAL A 31 6.71 7.67 5.92
C VAL A 31 5.62 7.15 4.99
N HIS A 32 5.87 7.06 3.69
CA HIS A 32 4.88 6.57 2.72
C HIS A 32 4.54 5.09 2.88
N LEU A 33 5.50 4.24 3.28
CA LEU A 33 5.21 2.84 3.63
C LEU A 33 4.27 2.74 4.83
N LYS A 34 4.44 3.57 5.87
CA LYS A 34 3.53 3.60 7.03
C LYS A 34 2.13 4.11 6.66
N GLU A 35 2.03 5.12 5.82
CA GLU A 35 0.75 5.59 5.29
C GLU A 35 0.04 4.48 4.51
N LEU A 36 0.75 3.76 3.66
CA LEU A 36 0.20 2.64 2.90
C LEU A 36 -0.25 1.50 3.82
N ILE A 37 0.55 1.14 4.83
CA ILE A 37 0.17 0.14 5.85
C ILE A 37 -1.10 0.57 6.58
N ALA A 38 -1.22 1.82 7.00
CA ALA A 38 -2.41 2.32 7.70
C ALA A 38 -3.67 2.17 6.85
N ASN A 39 -3.59 2.53 5.56
CA ASN A 39 -4.70 2.36 4.62
C ASN A 39 -5.03 0.87 4.39
N TYR A 40 -4.03 0.01 4.24
CA TYR A 40 -4.24 -1.43 4.10
C TYR A 40 -4.89 -2.06 5.33
N ILE A 41 -4.56 -1.66 6.55
CA ILE A 41 -5.15 -2.21 7.77
C ILE A 41 -6.65 -1.88 7.86
N VAL A 42 -7.05 -0.64 7.56
CA VAL A 42 -8.46 -0.26 7.53
C VAL A 42 -9.20 -0.97 6.39
N HIS A 43 -8.59 -1.05 5.22
CA HIS A 43 -9.10 -1.79 4.06
C HIS A 43 -9.28 -3.28 4.36
N TYR A 44 -8.29 -3.93 4.97
CA TYR A 44 -8.36 -5.32 5.41
C TYR A 44 -9.56 -5.59 6.31
N HIS A 45 -9.78 -4.73 7.32
CA HIS A 45 -10.92 -4.89 8.22
C HIS A 45 -12.25 -4.67 7.48
N LYS A 46 -12.33 -3.69 6.58
CA LYS A 46 -13.49 -3.44 5.73
C LYS A 46 -13.84 -4.63 4.85
N LEU A 47 -12.85 -5.24 4.20
CA LEU A 47 -13.04 -6.45 3.38
C LEU A 47 -13.58 -7.64 4.19
N ARG A 48 -13.10 -7.83 5.42
CA ARG A 48 -13.64 -8.86 6.32
C ARG A 48 -15.09 -8.59 6.69
N ASN A 49 -15.45 -7.32 6.94
CA ASN A 49 -16.84 -6.93 7.18
C ASN A 49 -17.70 -7.18 5.94
N PHE A 50 -17.21 -6.92 4.74
CA PHE A 50 -17.92 -7.25 3.50
C PHE A 50 -18.10 -8.76 3.34
N HIS A 51 -17.03 -9.54 3.54
CA HIS A 51 -17.07 -11.00 3.50
C HIS A 51 -18.11 -11.59 4.46
N TRP A 52 -18.19 -11.09 5.68
CA TRP A 52 -19.14 -11.59 6.68
C TRP A 52 -20.59 -11.19 6.44
N ASN A 53 -20.82 -10.03 5.82
CA ASN A 53 -22.15 -9.39 5.77
C ASN A 53 -22.71 -9.24 4.35
N VAL A 54 -22.01 -9.70 3.31
CA VAL A 54 -22.59 -9.77 1.97
C VAL A 54 -23.74 -10.78 1.96
N ASP A 55 -24.82 -10.47 1.25
CA ASP A 55 -25.99 -11.35 1.09
C ASP A 55 -26.58 -11.20 -0.32
N GLY A 56 -27.59 -12.01 -0.64
CA GLY A 56 -28.32 -11.94 -1.91
C GLY A 56 -27.83 -12.89 -2.98
N ALA A 57 -28.14 -12.57 -4.24
CA ALA A 57 -27.90 -13.48 -5.37
C ALA A 57 -26.43 -13.82 -5.60
N ASP A 58 -25.55 -12.84 -5.38
CA ASP A 58 -24.09 -12.96 -5.62
C ASP A 58 -23.31 -13.37 -4.36
N PHE A 59 -24.00 -13.87 -3.32
CA PHE A 59 -23.38 -14.19 -2.04
C PHE A 59 -22.15 -15.08 -2.17
N PHE A 60 -22.26 -16.23 -2.85
CA PHE A 60 -21.16 -17.19 -2.92
C PHE A 60 -19.95 -16.63 -3.65
N GLU A 61 -20.17 -15.89 -4.71
CA GLU A 61 -19.11 -15.29 -5.51
C GLU A 61 -18.40 -14.15 -4.73
N LEU A 62 -19.15 -13.18 -4.26
CA LEU A 62 -18.59 -12.02 -3.55
C LEU A 62 -17.99 -12.38 -2.19
N HIS A 63 -18.61 -13.30 -1.45
CA HIS A 63 -18.08 -13.83 -0.20
C HIS A 63 -16.67 -14.40 -0.42
N GLN A 64 -16.49 -15.24 -1.45
CA GLN A 64 -15.18 -15.81 -1.79
C GLN A 64 -14.21 -14.75 -2.31
N GLU A 65 -14.68 -13.80 -3.13
CA GLU A 65 -13.81 -12.76 -3.67
C GLU A 65 -13.33 -11.78 -2.60
N PHE A 66 -14.17 -11.41 -1.63
CA PHE A 66 -13.73 -10.60 -0.47
C PHE A 66 -12.74 -11.37 0.41
N GLU A 67 -12.88 -12.70 0.54
CA GLU A 67 -11.90 -13.54 1.23
C GLU A 67 -10.55 -13.55 0.51
N ASN A 68 -10.55 -13.74 -0.79
CA ASN A 68 -9.36 -13.68 -1.61
C ASN A 68 -8.64 -12.34 -1.45
N GLU A 69 -9.39 -11.22 -1.47
CA GLU A 69 -8.85 -9.88 -1.31
C GLU A 69 -8.21 -9.67 0.08
N TYR A 70 -8.91 -9.99 1.16
CA TYR A 70 -8.34 -9.74 2.48
C TYR A 70 -7.10 -10.62 2.75
N ASN A 71 -7.02 -11.81 2.18
CA ASN A 71 -5.83 -12.65 2.29
C ASN A 71 -4.62 -12.03 1.58
N VAL A 72 -4.79 -11.49 0.37
CA VAL A 72 -3.75 -10.75 -0.34
C VAL A 72 -3.31 -9.52 0.47
N VAL A 73 -4.26 -8.74 0.97
CA VAL A 73 -3.98 -7.54 1.78
C VAL A 73 -3.21 -7.87 3.05
N LYS A 74 -3.56 -8.97 3.72
CA LYS A 74 -2.85 -9.46 4.92
C LYS A 74 -1.36 -9.71 4.62
N GLU A 75 -1.05 -10.41 3.54
CA GLU A 75 0.33 -10.67 3.13
C GLU A 75 1.06 -9.37 2.75
N ASN A 76 0.40 -8.47 2.04
CA ASN A 76 0.98 -7.18 1.68
C ASN A 76 1.35 -6.34 2.91
N ILE A 77 0.51 -6.32 3.96
CA ILE A 77 0.79 -5.62 5.22
C ILE A 77 2.09 -6.14 5.85
N ASP A 78 2.28 -7.45 5.89
CA ASP A 78 3.46 -8.07 6.48
C ASP A 78 4.73 -7.73 5.69
N VAL A 79 4.69 -7.88 4.37
CA VAL A 79 5.80 -7.51 3.47
C VAL A 79 6.22 -6.04 3.65
N LEU A 80 5.26 -5.11 3.75
CA LEU A 80 5.55 -3.69 3.95
C LEU A 80 6.17 -3.42 5.34
N ALA A 81 5.65 -4.07 6.38
CA ALA A 81 6.18 -3.94 7.73
C ALA A 81 7.61 -4.48 7.82
N GLU A 82 7.88 -5.63 7.22
CA GLU A 82 9.22 -6.21 7.14
C GLU A 82 10.17 -5.33 6.30
N ARG A 83 9.68 -4.70 5.21
CA ARG A 83 10.50 -3.75 4.44
C ARG A 83 10.96 -2.57 5.28
N ILE A 84 10.10 -2.02 6.14
CA ILE A 84 10.49 -0.98 7.11
C ILE A 84 11.57 -1.52 8.09
N ARG A 85 11.47 -2.79 8.50
CA ARG A 85 12.47 -3.43 9.35
C ARG A 85 13.84 -3.56 8.70
N VAL A 86 13.87 -3.82 7.40
CA VAL A 86 15.13 -3.85 6.61
C VAL A 86 15.89 -2.52 6.72
N PHE A 87 15.19 -1.39 6.79
CA PHE A 87 15.80 -0.07 7.05
C PHE A 87 16.22 0.14 8.52
N GLY A 88 15.99 -0.83 9.40
CA GLY A 88 16.32 -0.75 10.82
C GLY A 88 15.32 0.05 11.66
N ILE A 89 14.16 0.39 11.10
CA ILE A 89 13.09 1.16 11.75
C ILE A 89 11.99 0.20 12.23
N LYS A 90 11.30 0.55 13.32
CA LYS A 90 10.15 -0.22 13.81
C LYS A 90 8.87 0.28 13.16
N PRO A 91 8.06 -0.59 12.52
CA PRO A 91 6.75 -0.23 11.94
C PRO A 91 5.67 -0.15 13.03
N SER A 92 5.99 0.45 14.19
CA SER A 92 5.07 0.49 15.34
C SER A 92 4.01 1.57 15.10
N MET A 93 2.74 1.16 15.14
CA MET A 93 1.56 2.04 15.07
C MET A 93 0.45 1.42 15.94
N THR A 94 -0.20 2.25 16.76
CA THR A 94 -1.43 1.87 17.45
C THR A 94 -2.63 1.93 16.50
N MET A 95 -3.73 1.23 16.82
CA MET A 95 -4.96 1.32 16.00
C MET A 95 -5.48 2.76 15.90
N LYS A 96 -5.33 3.56 16.96
CA LYS A 96 -5.69 4.98 16.92
C LYS A 96 -4.86 5.74 15.88
N GLU A 97 -3.53 5.58 15.89
CA GLU A 97 -2.65 6.20 14.90
C GLU A 97 -2.95 5.74 13.47
N ILE A 98 -3.29 4.45 13.29
CA ILE A 98 -3.70 3.90 12.00
C ILE A 98 -4.96 4.61 11.48
N LEU A 99 -5.99 4.75 12.31
CA LEU A 99 -7.22 5.44 11.94
C LEU A 99 -7.03 6.93 11.69
N ASP A 100 -6.14 7.58 12.44
CA ASP A 100 -5.80 8.99 12.26
C ASP A 100 -5.04 9.24 10.94
N VAL A 101 -4.19 8.31 10.49
CA VAL A 101 -3.37 8.41 9.27
C VAL A 101 -4.11 7.93 8.01
N SER A 102 -4.98 6.92 8.15
CA SER A 102 -5.68 6.32 7.01
C SER A 102 -6.65 7.30 6.34
N GLU A 103 -6.56 7.42 5.02
CA GLU A 103 -7.56 8.09 4.18
C GLU A 103 -8.78 7.19 3.95
N ILE A 104 -8.58 5.87 3.90
CA ILE A 104 -9.66 4.89 3.85
C ILE A 104 -10.42 4.95 5.17
N LYS A 105 -11.75 5.09 5.10
CA LYS A 105 -12.63 5.18 6.26
C LYS A 105 -13.39 3.89 6.47
N GLU A 106 -13.64 3.57 7.73
CA GLU A 106 -14.53 2.48 8.11
C GLU A 106 -15.95 2.73 7.57
N VAL A 107 -16.66 1.65 7.28
CA VAL A 107 -18.07 1.71 6.86
C VAL A 107 -18.90 0.76 7.71
N ASN A 108 -20.14 1.18 8.02
CA ASN A 108 -21.11 0.28 8.59
C ASN A 108 -21.73 -0.57 7.47
N THR A 109 -21.63 -1.88 7.58
CA THR A 109 -22.14 -2.84 6.59
C THR A 109 -23.59 -3.26 6.85
N ASP A 110 -24.20 -2.80 7.95
CA ASP A 110 -25.61 -3.11 8.24
C ASP A 110 -26.51 -2.61 7.10
N LYS A 111 -27.23 -3.51 6.46
CA LYS A 111 -28.09 -3.26 5.28
C LYS A 111 -27.38 -2.71 4.05
N MET A 112 -26.06 -2.90 3.92
CA MET A 112 -25.33 -2.48 2.73
C MET A 112 -25.53 -3.49 1.60
N ALA A 113 -26.06 -3.04 0.46
CA ALA A 113 -26.22 -3.89 -0.72
C ALA A 113 -24.84 -4.29 -1.33
N PRO A 114 -24.71 -5.48 -1.95
CA PRO A 114 -23.46 -5.95 -2.56
C PRO A 114 -22.82 -4.95 -3.51
N ILE A 115 -23.61 -4.30 -4.36
CA ILE A 115 -23.10 -3.26 -5.28
C ILE A 115 -22.50 -2.05 -4.55
N ALA A 116 -23.03 -1.70 -3.37
CA ALA A 116 -22.47 -0.62 -2.55
C ALA A 116 -21.15 -1.05 -1.91
N MET A 117 -20.99 -2.32 -1.50
CA MET A 117 -19.75 -2.88 -0.98
C MET A 117 -18.64 -2.83 -2.05
N VAL A 118 -18.95 -3.30 -3.27
CA VAL A 118 -18.00 -3.25 -4.40
C VAL A 118 -17.67 -1.81 -4.77
N THR A 119 -18.64 -0.89 -4.74
CA THR A 119 -18.39 0.54 -4.98
C THR A 119 -17.42 1.14 -3.95
N GLN A 120 -17.54 0.76 -2.67
CA GLN A 120 -16.60 1.18 -1.63
C GLN A 120 -15.21 0.57 -1.83
N LEU A 121 -15.14 -0.71 -2.20
CA LEU A 121 -13.89 -1.38 -2.53
C LEU A 121 -13.14 -0.66 -3.67
N LEU A 122 -13.81 -0.29 -4.75
CA LEU A 122 -13.21 0.42 -5.87
C LEU A 122 -12.67 1.81 -5.46
N LYS A 123 -13.38 2.54 -4.59
CA LYS A 123 -12.87 3.80 -4.02
C LYS A 123 -11.62 3.60 -3.16
N ASP A 124 -11.57 2.51 -2.40
CA ASP A 124 -10.39 2.18 -1.61
C ASP A 124 -9.20 1.86 -2.52
N TYR A 125 -9.42 1.20 -3.66
CA TYR A 125 -8.37 0.92 -4.64
C TYR A 125 -7.76 2.20 -5.22
N ASP A 126 -8.56 3.24 -5.50
CA ASP A 126 -8.05 4.54 -5.94
C ASP A 126 -7.11 5.16 -4.89
N ILE A 127 -7.48 5.09 -3.60
CA ILE A 127 -6.65 5.58 -2.51
C ILE A 127 -5.36 4.77 -2.40
N LEU A 128 -5.46 3.42 -2.39
CA LEU A 128 -4.29 2.54 -2.31
C LEU A 128 -3.34 2.74 -3.48
N HIS A 129 -3.86 2.86 -4.69
CA HIS A 129 -3.05 3.13 -5.89
C HIS A 129 -2.25 4.43 -5.75
N ASN A 130 -2.88 5.51 -5.29
CA ASN A 130 -2.20 6.79 -5.05
C ASN A 130 -1.11 6.66 -3.96
N LYS A 131 -1.37 5.92 -2.86
CA LYS A 131 -0.36 5.68 -1.82
C LYS A 131 0.80 4.84 -2.33
N MET A 132 0.55 3.85 -3.18
CA MET A 132 1.60 3.07 -3.86
C MET A 132 2.48 3.95 -4.75
N LEU A 133 1.88 4.86 -5.54
CA LEU A 133 2.64 5.82 -6.37
C LEU A 133 3.58 6.69 -5.52
N ASN A 134 3.13 7.16 -4.36
CA ASN A 134 3.97 7.94 -3.46
C ASN A 134 5.18 7.13 -2.96
N VAL A 135 4.98 5.85 -2.61
CA VAL A 135 6.09 4.96 -2.22
C VAL A 135 7.06 4.74 -3.38
N ILE A 136 6.55 4.48 -4.60
CA ILE A 136 7.37 4.28 -5.80
C ILE A 136 8.24 5.52 -6.06
N ASN A 137 7.64 6.71 -6.07
CA ASN A 137 8.37 7.96 -6.31
C ASN A 137 9.48 8.16 -5.27
N ALA A 138 9.18 8.02 -3.98
CA ALA A 138 10.19 8.12 -2.92
C ALA A 138 11.29 7.06 -3.05
N ALA A 139 10.95 5.82 -3.47
CA ALA A 139 11.92 4.76 -3.70
C ALA A 139 12.85 5.08 -4.89
N LEU A 140 12.30 5.54 -6.01
CA LEU A 140 13.07 5.93 -7.21
C LEU A 140 14.02 7.09 -6.92
N ASP A 141 13.56 8.13 -6.23
CA ASP A 141 14.37 9.30 -5.87
C ASP A 141 15.57 8.93 -4.99
N ASN A 142 15.45 7.85 -4.23
CA ASN A 142 16.51 7.35 -3.35
C ASN A 142 17.25 6.11 -3.91
N GLY A 143 16.92 5.65 -5.12
CA GLY A 143 17.57 4.51 -5.77
C GLY A 143 17.25 3.16 -5.09
N ASP A 144 16.10 3.05 -4.45
CA ASP A 144 15.63 1.82 -3.82
C ASP A 144 14.77 0.99 -4.78
N ASN A 145 15.42 0.32 -5.71
CA ASN A 145 14.75 -0.53 -6.70
C ASN A 145 14.01 -1.73 -6.08
N VAL A 146 14.37 -2.15 -4.87
CA VAL A 146 13.69 -3.27 -4.20
C VAL A 146 12.31 -2.84 -3.70
N THR A 147 12.20 -1.69 -3.03
CA THR A 147 10.89 -1.15 -2.63
C THR A 147 10.04 -0.84 -3.86
N GLU A 148 10.61 -0.20 -4.88
CA GLU A 148 9.92 0.07 -6.15
C GLU A 148 9.33 -1.21 -6.75
N GLN A 149 10.12 -2.29 -6.86
CA GLN A 149 9.66 -3.56 -7.43
C GLN A 149 8.54 -4.20 -6.59
N ILE A 150 8.68 -4.24 -5.27
CA ILE A 150 7.65 -4.77 -4.36
C ILE A 150 6.30 -4.05 -4.59
N ILE A 151 6.33 -2.72 -4.62
CA ILE A 151 5.10 -1.93 -4.77
C ILE A 151 4.53 -2.04 -6.18
N THR A 152 5.37 -2.10 -7.20
CA THR A 152 4.93 -2.34 -8.59
C THR A 152 4.22 -3.69 -8.73
N ASP A 153 4.69 -4.73 -8.06
CA ASP A 153 4.00 -6.03 -8.06
C ASP A 153 2.63 -5.97 -7.37
N PHE A 154 2.51 -5.24 -6.25
CA PHE A 154 1.20 -5.01 -5.60
C PHE A 154 0.25 -4.21 -6.49
N MET A 155 0.74 -3.16 -7.13
CA MET A 155 -0.03 -2.32 -8.04
C MET A 155 -0.58 -3.11 -9.23
N ARG A 156 0.23 -3.96 -9.84
CA ARG A 156 -0.18 -4.83 -10.95
C ARG A 156 -1.34 -5.76 -10.57
N VAL A 157 -1.33 -6.31 -9.34
CA VAL A 157 -2.43 -7.13 -8.82
C VAL A 157 -3.67 -6.27 -8.60
N LEU A 158 -3.53 -5.11 -7.93
CA LEU A 158 -4.63 -4.20 -7.65
C LEU A 158 -5.32 -3.71 -8.92
N GLU A 159 -4.59 -3.32 -9.95
CA GLU A 159 -5.15 -2.87 -11.24
C GLU A 159 -5.97 -3.97 -11.92
N LYS A 160 -5.49 -5.21 -11.91
CA LYS A 160 -6.24 -6.36 -12.43
C LYS A 160 -7.54 -6.57 -11.64
N ARG A 161 -7.49 -6.50 -10.30
CA ARG A 161 -8.66 -6.65 -9.44
C ARG A 161 -9.66 -5.50 -9.63
N ASN A 162 -9.16 -4.28 -9.76
CA ASN A 162 -9.99 -3.12 -10.08
C ASN A 162 -10.77 -3.32 -11.38
N TRP A 163 -10.12 -3.82 -12.44
CA TRP A 163 -10.81 -4.15 -13.68
C TRP A 163 -11.89 -5.23 -13.47
N MET A 164 -11.61 -6.29 -12.73
CA MET A 164 -12.55 -7.39 -12.48
C MET A 164 -13.79 -6.90 -11.71
N PHE A 165 -13.63 -6.20 -10.59
CA PHE A 165 -14.75 -5.66 -9.81
C PHE A 165 -15.52 -4.56 -10.56
N THR A 166 -14.84 -3.74 -11.35
CA THR A 166 -15.50 -2.77 -12.24
C THR A 166 -16.36 -3.49 -13.30
N SER A 167 -15.90 -4.62 -13.81
CA SER A 167 -16.67 -5.41 -14.79
C SER A 167 -17.88 -6.10 -14.15
N TRP A 168 -17.73 -6.59 -12.93
CA TRP A 168 -18.84 -7.15 -12.15
C TRP A 168 -19.91 -6.11 -11.82
N SER A 169 -19.52 -4.85 -11.56
CA SER A 169 -20.45 -3.78 -11.15
C SER A 169 -21.27 -3.14 -12.27
N LYS A 170 -21.11 -3.58 -13.53
CA LYS A 170 -21.87 -3.10 -14.71
C LYS A 170 -23.16 -3.85 -14.92
#